data_501a83119dad313cbdd990a529152b0c
#
_entry.id   501a83119dad313cbdd990a529152b0c
#
_cell.length_a   1.000
_cell.length_b   1.000
_cell.length_c   1.000
_cell.angle_alpha   90.00
_cell.angle_beta   90.00
_cell.angle_gamma   90.00
#
_symmetry.space_group_name_H-M   'P 1'
#
loop_
_entity.id
_entity.type
_entity.pdbx_description
1 polymer ?
#
loop_
_entity_poly.entity_id
_entity_poly.type
_entity_poly.pdbx_seq_one_letter_code
_entity_poly.pdbx_strand_id
1 'polypeptide(L)'
;AKALPALYIAMAIFAIAFLVLFFMAIPEPSLSKANKSKGEHSPLSFRHFKLGTIAIFVYVGIEVGVPHFANLFMTAQVNEGGLGIDPAIAGSIVGTYWFLMLIGRLIGASLGAQFSSKAMLTVASILGLVLIGIAFVTPLSSVVNMPVFKSGASLSFGLEAVPVSVMCMALCGLCTSIMWGGIFNLAVEGLGKYTEAASGIFMVMVCGGGLLPLLQGGVADSAGYLNSFIVIAAALAYLLFYALIGCKNVNKDIPTE
;
A
#
# COMPACT_ATOMS: atom_id res chain seq x y z
N ALA A 1 -18.26 18.19 -14.60
CA ALA A 1 -18.52 19.42 -13.81
C ALA A 1 -18.46 19.20 -12.30
N LYS A 2 -18.91 18.05 -11.74
CA LYS A 2 -18.94 17.80 -10.27
C LYS A 2 -17.56 17.60 -9.61
N ALA A 3 -16.52 17.24 -10.37
CA ALA A 3 -15.16 17.02 -9.85
C ALA A 3 -14.30 18.30 -9.77
N LEU A 4 -14.70 19.37 -10.46
CA LEU A 4 -13.93 20.62 -10.54
C LEU A 4 -13.64 21.27 -9.18
N PRO A 5 -14.58 21.36 -8.21
CA PRO A 5 -14.27 21.94 -6.91
C PRO A 5 -13.20 21.17 -6.15
N ALA A 6 -13.22 19.83 -6.22
CA ALA A 6 -12.20 18.99 -5.57
C ALA A 6 -10.80 19.20 -6.18
N LEU A 7 -10.74 19.36 -7.52
CA LEU A 7 -9.49 19.67 -8.22
C LEU A 7 -8.95 21.05 -7.83
N TYR A 8 -9.81 22.07 -7.73
CA TYR A 8 -9.39 23.41 -7.29
C TYR A 8 -8.86 23.40 -5.85
N ILE A 9 -9.51 22.66 -4.94
CA ILE A 9 -9.03 22.49 -3.56
C ILE A 9 -7.65 21.80 -3.57
N ALA A 10 -7.49 20.73 -4.31
CA ALA A 10 -6.19 20.04 -4.42
C ALA A 10 -5.11 20.98 -4.98
N MET A 11 -5.41 21.73 -6.05
CA MET A 11 -4.47 22.71 -6.62
C MET A 11 -4.10 23.80 -5.60
N ALA A 12 -5.07 24.31 -4.83
CA ALA A 12 -4.82 25.31 -3.80
C ALA A 12 -3.90 24.76 -2.70
N ILE A 13 -4.14 23.52 -2.25
CA ILE A 13 -3.28 22.85 -1.24
C ILE A 13 -1.85 22.69 -1.77
N PHE A 14 -1.67 22.24 -3.01
CA PHE A 14 -0.34 22.10 -3.59
C PHE A 14 0.36 23.46 -3.79
N ALA A 15 -0.38 24.50 -4.20
CA ALA A 15 0.17 25.84 -4.32
C ALA A 15 0.62 26.41 -2.95
N ILE A 16 -0.18 26.23 -1.90
CA ILE A 16 0.19 26.62 -0.54
C ILE A 16 1.43 25.84 -0.08
N ALA A 17 1.46 24.53 -0.26
CA ALA A 17 2.59 23.71 0.10
C ALA A 17 3.87 24.14 -0.64
N PHE A 18 3.76 24.44 -1.94
CA PHE A 18 4.88 24.97 -2.72
C PHE A 18 5.38 26.31 -2.16
N LEU A 19 4.48 27.25 -1.86
CA LEU A 19 4.86 28.55 -1.32
C LEU A 19 5.54 28.39 0.06
N VAL A 20 4.99 27.55 0.93
CA VAL A 20 5.59 27.26 2.24
C VAL A 20 7.02 26.72 2.07
N LEU A 21 7.20 25.70 1.23
CA LEU A 21 8.53 25.11 0.98
C LEU A 21 9.48 26.10 0.32
N PHE A 22 8.99 26.98 -0.57
CA PHE A 22 9.81 27.97 -1.26
C PHE A 22 10.36 29.04 -0.31
N PHE A 23 9.57 29.47 0.68
CA PHE A 23 9.97 30.48 1.65
C PHE A 23 10.62 29.91 2.92
N MET A 24 10.51 28.60 3.17
CA MET A 24 11.17 27.96 4.31
C MET A 24 12.66 27.71 3.99
N ALA A 25 13.52 28.24 4.82
CA ALA A 25 14.92 27.83 4.86
C ALA A 25 15.00 26.42 5.45
N ILE A 26 14.96 25.39 4.61
CA ILE A 26 15.21 24.01 5.04
C ILE A 26 16.73 23.89 5.22
N PRO A 27 17.23 23.65 6.46
CA PRO A 27 18.65 23.42 6.67
C PRO A 27 18.99 22.12 5.91
N GLU A 28 19.79 22.25 4.86
CA GLU A 28 20.35 21.08 4.21
C GLU A 28 21.15 20.30 5.26
N PRO A 29 20.85 19.02 5.50
CA PRO A 29 21.74 18.19 6.28
C PRO A 29 23.13 18.37 5.65
N SER A 30 24.12 18.75 6.47
CA SER A 30 25.49 18.91 5.99
C SER A 30 25.81 17.62 5.24
N LEU A 31 25.75 17.69 3.91
CA LEU A 31 26.31 16.68 3.06
C LEU A 31 27.78 16.66 3.48
N SER A 32 28.09 15.83 4.46
CA SER A 32 29.48 15.42 4.64
C SER A 32 29.86 15.08 3.22
N LYS A 33 30.85 15.82 2.67
CA LYS A 33 31.38 15.55 1.32
C LYS A 33 31.59 14.05 1.34
N ALA A 34 30.56 13.33 0.90
CA ALA A 34 30.64 11.89 0.79
C ALA A 34 31.83 11.75 -0.12
N ASN A 35 32.96 11.43 0.51
CA ASN A 35 34.13 11.05 -0.22
C ASN A 35 33.57 10.14 -1.27
N LYS A 36 33.70 10.54 -2.53
CA LYS A 36 33.48 9.67 -3.69
C LYS A 36 34.60 8.61 -3.68
N SER A 37 34.86 8.03 -2.50
CA SER A 37 35.48 6.75 -2.43
C SER A 37 34.45 5.87 -3.17
N LYS A 38 34.84 5.36 -4.33
CA LYS A 38 34.19 4.23 -4.98
C LYS A 38 34.19 3.12 -3.93
N GLY A 39 33.23 3.17 -2.99
CA GLY A 39 33.09 2.17 -1.96
C GLY A 39 32.85 0.86 -2.71
N GLU A 40 33.59 -0.16 -2.35
CA GLU A 40 33.45 -1.51 -2.92
C GLU A 40 32.02 -2.07 -2.76
N HIS A 41 31.19 -1.42 -1.94
CA HIS A 41 29.85 -1.87 -1.61
C HIS A 41 28.78 -0.78 -1.83
N SER A 42 27.60 -1.20 -2.23
CA SER A 42 26.40 -0.37 -2.37
C SER A 42 25.29 -0.90 -1.45
N PRO A 43 24.20 -0.14 -1.19
CA PRO A 43 23.05 -0.67 -0.46
C PRO A 43 22.53 -1.99 -1.03
N LEU A 44 22.61 -2.15 -2.35
CA LEU A 44 22.22 -3.38 -3.04
C LEU A 44 23.17 -4.56 -2.79
N SER A 45 24.31 -4.39 -2.11
CA SER A 45 25.15 -5.50 -1.66
C SER A 45 24.50 -6.28 -0.50
N PHE A 46 23.59 -5.63 0.23
CA PHE A 46 22.88 -6.26 1.34
C PHE A 46 21.66 -7.04 0.84
N ARG A 47 21.62 -8.35 1.14
CA ARG A 47 20.53 -9.22 0.69
C ARG A 47 19.16 -8.75 1.21
N HIS A 48 19.04 -8.41 2.49
CA HIS A 48 17.79 -7.98 3.10
C HIS A 48 17.28 -6.68 2.47
N PHE A 49 18.17 -5.77 2.09
CA PHE A 49 17.82 -4.55 1.38
C PHE A 49 17.33 -4.84 -0.04
N LYS A 50 18.02 -5.69 -0.82
CA LYS A 50 17.53 -6.11 -2.15
C LYS A 50 16.13 -6.70 -2.10
N LEU A 51 15.88 -7.58 -1.16
CA LEU A 51 14.55 -8.16 -0.97
C LEU A 51 13.55 -7.13 -0.46
N GLY A 52 14.00 -6.16 0.34
CA GLY A 52 13.20 -5.02 0.81
C GLY A 52 12.77 -4.08 -0.31
N THR A 53 13.63 -3.84 -1.31
CA THR A 53 13.25 -3.03 -2.49
C THR A 53 12.15 -3.70 -3.31
N ILE A 54 12.19 -5.03 -3.45
CA ILE A 54 11.08 -5.77 -4.07
C ILE A 54 9.84 -5.73 -3.17
N ALA A 55 10.02 -5.82 -1.85
CA ALA A 55 8.90 -5.77 -0.91
C ALA A 55 8.15 -4.43 -0.97
N ILE A 56 8.84 -3.29 -1.05
CA ILE A 56 8.17 -2.00 -1.20
C ILE A 56 7.49 -1.86 -2.56
N PHE A 57 8.13 -2.36 -3.63
CA PHE A 57 7.53 -2.38 -4.96
C PHE A 57 6.19 -3.10 -4.98
N VAL A 58 6.13 -4.34 -4.47
CA VAL A 58 4.87 -5.10 -4.44
C VAL A 58 3.88 -4.52 -3.44
N TYR A 59 4.34 -3.97 -2.31
CA TYR A 59 3.48 -3.31 -1.33
C TYR A 59 2.71 -2.13 -1.94
N VAL A 60 3.40 -1.21 -2.62
CA VAL A 60 2.74 -0.06 -3.25
C VAL A 60 1.77 -0.52 -4.32
N GLY A 61 2.11 -1.59 -5.03
CA GLY A 61 1.19 -2.25 -5.96
C GLY A 61 -0.06 -2.80 -5.29
N ILE A 62 0.04 -3.39 -4.09
CA ILE A 62 -1.12 -3.84 -3.30
C ILE A 62 -1.95 -2.63 -2.85
N GLU A 63 -1.30 -1.61 -2.29
CA GLU A 63 -1.95 -0.40 -1.76
C GLU A 63 -2.81 0.31 -2.81
N VAL A 64 -2.34 0.39 -4.05
CA VAL A 64 -3.05 0.99 -5.17
C VAL A 64 -3.99 0.00 -5.86
N GLY A 65 -3.53 -1.23 -6.06
CA GLY A 65 -4.26 -2.25 -6.82
C GLY A 65 -5.56 -2.70 -6.14
N VAL A 66 -5.55 -2.91 -4.82
CA VAL A 66 -6.74 -3.38 -4.10
C VAL A 66 -7.93 -2.42 -4.27
N PRO A 67 -7.85 -1.13 -3.91
CA PRO A 67 -9.00 -0.23 -4.03
C PRO A 67 -9.36 0.05 -5.50
N HIS A 68 -8.38 0.09 -6.40
CA HIS A 68 -8.63 0.33 -7.82
C HIS A 68 -9.42 -0.81 -8.46
N PHE A 69 -8.97 -2.06 -8.32
CA PHE A 69 -9.65 -3.21 -8.89
C PHE A 69 -10.92 -3.59 -8.14
N ALA A 70 -11.03 -3.29 -6.84
CA ALA A 70 -12.31 -3.37 -6.14
C ALA A 70 -13.35 -2.40 -6.72
N ASN A 71 -12.93 -1.17 -7.06
CA ASN A 71 -13.82 -0.20 -7.72
C ASN A 71 -14.26 -0.68 -9.11
N LEU A 72 -13.32 -1.14 -9.94
CA LEU A 72 -13.63 -1.69 -11.26
C LEU A 72 -14.58 -2.89 -11.17
N PHE A 73 -14.30 -3.84 -10.26
CA PHE A 73 -15.15 -4.99 -10.03
C PHE A 73 -16.58 -4.60 -9.62
N MET A 74 -16.73 -3.60 -8.74
CA MET A 74 -18.04 -3.12 -8.31
C MET A 74 -18.80 -2.41 -9.42
N THR A 75 -18.13 -1.58 -10.24
CA THR A 75 -18.79 -0.70 -11.22
C THR A 75 -18.96 -1.31 -12.60
N ALA A 76 -18.15 -2.30 -12.97
CA ALA A 76 -18.30 -2.99 -14.25
C ALA A 76 -19.66 -3.69 -14.34
N GLN A 77 -20.17 -3.80 -15.57
CA GLN A 77 -21.46 -4.43 -15.82
C GLN A 77 -21.43 -5.93 -15.48
N VAL A 78 -22.59 -6.47 -15.12
CA VAL A 78 -22.70 -7.90 -14.76
C VAL A 78 -22.34 -8.83 -15.93
N ASN A 79 -22.65 -8.44 -17.16
CA ASN A 79 -22.25 -9.15 -18.37
C ASN A 79 -20.73 -9.13 -18.65
N GLU A 80 -20.00 -8.22 -18.01
CA GLU A 80 -18.54 -8.11 -18.06
C GLU A 80 -17.85 -8.73 -16.83
N GLY A 81 -18.63 -9.42 -15.99
CA GLY A 81 -18.11 -10.06 -14.77
C GLY A 81 -17.98 -9.12 -13.57
N GLY A 82 -18.57 -7.93 -13.63
CA GLY A 82 -18.68 -6.99 -12.52
C GLY A 82 -19.96 -7.15 -11.72
N LEU A 83 -20.18 -6.26 -10.76
CA LEU A 83 -21.35 -6.28 -9.88
C LEU A 83 -22.45 -5.27 -10.30
N GLY A 84 -22.18 -4.35 -11.21
CA GLY A 84 -23.11 -3.31 -11.64
C GLY A 84 -23.54 -2.33 -10.53
N ILE A 85 -22.71 -2.15 -9.51
CA ILE A 85 -22.99 -1.24 -8.40
C ILE A 85 -22.83 0.22 -8.87
N ASP A 86 -23.71 1.08 -8.38
CA ASP A 86 -23.64 2.51 -8.67
C ASP A 86 -22.25 3.10 -8.32
N PRO A 87 -21.63 3.89 -9.22
CA PRO A 87 -20.29 4.44 -9.01
C PRO A 87 -20.14 5.29 -7.75
N ALA A 88 -21.21 5.95 -7.27
CA ALA A 88 -21.16 6.73 -6.04
C ALA A 88 -21.08 5.81 -4.80
N ILE A 89 -21.78 4.68 -4.81
CA ILE A 89 -21.70 3.66 -3.76
C ILE A 89 -20.33 2.99 -3.79
N ALA A 90 -19.85 2.58 -4.95
CA ALA A 90 -18.51 2.01 -5.11
C ALA A 90 -17.41 2.96 -4.62
N GLY A 91 -17.50 4.24 -4.96
CA GLY A 91 -16.61 5.28 -4.45
C GLY A 91 -16.64 5.42 -2.92
N SER A 92 -17.81 5.28 -2.31
CA SER A 92 -17.96 5.31 -0.84
C SER A 92 -17.28 4.11 -0.17
N ILE A 93 -17.37 2.93 -0.78
CA ILE A 93 -16.69 1.71 -0.30
C ILE A 93 -15.17 1.86 -0.41
N VAL A 94 -14.67 2.38 -1.53
CA VAL A 94 -13.23 2.71 -1.70
C VAL A 94 -12.80 3.79 -0.70
N GLY A 95 -13.64 4.79 -0.45
CA GLY A 95 -13.42 5.78 0.61
C GLY A 95 -13.25 5.13 1.99
N THR A 96 -14.03 4.08 2.27
CA THR A 96 -13.89 3.32 3.52
C THR A 96 -12.57 2.56 3.59
N TYR A 97 -12.04 2.01 2.50
CA TYR A 97 -10.70 1.43 2.45
C TYR A 97 -9.63 2.43 2.92
N TRP A 98 -9.64 3.65 2.36
CA TRP A 98 -8.68 4.70 2.72
C TRP A 98 -8.86 5.20 4.16
N PHE A 99 -10.10 5.26 4.63
CA PHE A 99 -10.40 5.61 6.02
C PHE A 99 -9.88 4.55 7.00
N LEU A 100 -10.09 3.27 6.69
CA LEU A 100 -9.55 2.16 7.48
C LEU A 100 -8.00 2.16 7.48
N MET A 101 -7.39 2.54 6.36
CA MET A 101 -5.94 2.73 6.30
C MET A 101 -5.46 3.86 7.22
N LEU A 102 -6.18 4.98 7.29
CA LEU A 102 -5.87 6.06 8.23
C LEU A 102 -5.96 5.58 9.68
N ILE A 103 -7.05 4.90 10.05
CA ILE A 103 -7.22 4.32 11.38
C ILE A 103 -6.09 3.34 11.69
N GLY A 104 -5.77 2.46 10.75
CA GLY A 104 -4.70 1.48 10.92
C GLY A 104 -3.33 2.12 11.12
N ARG A 105 -3.04 3.26 10.46
CA ARG A 105 -1.81 4.04 10.68
C ARG A 105 -1.73 4.62 12.09
N LEU A 106 -2.86 5.14 12.61
CA LEU A 106 -2.92 5.67 13.98
C LEU A 106 -2.71 4.56 15.01
N ILE A 107 -3.40 3.42 14.84
CA ILE A 107 -3.22 2.24 15.70
C ILE A 107 -1.78 1.72 15.56
N GLY A 108 -1.26 1.61 14.35
CA GLY A 108 0.10 1.14 14.08
C GLY A 108 1.18 2.00 14.71
N ALA A 109 1.00 3.31 14.73
CA ALA A 109 1.91 4.22 15.42
C ALA A 109 1.98 3.95 16.93
N SER A 110 0.83 3.66 17.56
CA SER A 110 0.77 3.33 18.98
C SER A 110 1.34 1.93 19.28
N LEU A 111 1.08 0.96 18.39
CA LEU A 111 1.59 -0.41 18.54
C LEU A 111 3.07 -0.55 18.21
N GLY A 112 3.62 0.32 17.37
CA GLY A 112 5.03 0.30 16.96
C GLY A 112 6.03 0.48 18.10
N ALA A 113 5.60 1.05 19.22
CA ALA A 113 6.41 1.12 20.44
C ALA A 113 6.49 -0.23 21.20
N GLN A 114 5.55 -1.15 20.96
CA GLN A 114 5.42 -2.41 21.71
C GLN A 114 5.80 -3.63 20.87
N PHE A 115 5.59 -3.56 19.56
CA PHE A 115 5.81 -4.69 18.64
C PHE A 115 6.87 -4.36 17.61
N SER A 116 7.69 -5.35 17.27
CA SER A 116 8.71 -5.22 16.22
C SER A 116 8.08 -5.06 14.83
N SER A 117 8.74 -4.29 13.95
CA SER A 117 8.33 -4.13 12.55
C SER A 117 8.13 -5.49 11.85
N LYS A 118 8.95 -6.48 12.20
CA LYS A 118 8.83 -7.85 11.69
C LYS A 118 7.50 -8.49 12.10
N ALA A 119 7.14 -8.43 13.39
CA ALA A 119 5.89 -9.00 13.89
C ALA A 119 4.67 -8.32 13.26
N MET A 120 4.68 -6.98 13.20
CA MET A 120 3.60 -6.20 12.60
C MET A 120 3.41 -6.53 11.11
N LEU A 121 4.49 -6.57 10.32
CA LEU A 121 4.44 -6.92 8.90
C LEU A 121 3.96 -8.35 8.69
N THR A 122 4.40 -9.31 9.54
CA THR A 122 3.96 -10.70 9.48
C THR A 122 2.46 -10.82 9.68
N VAL A 123 1.93 -10.22 10.76
CA VAL A 123 0.50 -10.26 11.08
C VAL A 123 -0.32 -9.59 9.98
N ALA A 124 0.09 -8.41 9.52
CA ALA A 124 -0.60 -7.69 8.46
C ALA A 124 -0.65 -8.50 7.15
N SER A 125 0.45 -9.15 6.77
CA SER A 125 0.51 -10.00 5.56
C SER A 125 -0.38 -11.24 5.68
N ILE A 126 -0.40 -11.90 6.84
CA ILE A 126 -1.28 -13.06 7.09
C ILE A 126 -2.74 -12.64 7.03
N LEU A 127 -3.12 -11.56 7.72
CA LEU A 127 -4.49 -11.05 7.71
C LEU A 127 -4.93 -10.66 6.30
N GLY A 128 -4.07 -9.99 5.53
CA GLY A 128 -4.35 -9.65 4.14
C GLY A 128 -4.57 -10.90 3.28
N LEU A 129 -3.75 -11.94 3.42
CA LEU A 129 -3.92 -13.22 2.73
C LEU A 129 -5.23 -13.91 3.10
N VAL A 130 -5.59 -13.90 4.39
CA VAL A 130 -6.85 -14.49 4.87
C VAL A 130 -8.03 -13.73 4.28
N LEU A 131 -8.01 -12.38 4.28
CA LEU A 131 -9.09 -11.57 3.71
C LEU A 131 -9.27 -11.83 2.21
N ILE A 132 -8.19 -11.86 1.44
CA ILE A 132 -8.23 -12.18 0.00
C ILE A 132 -8.69 -13.62 -0.21
N GLY A 133 -8.23 -14.57 0.61
CA GLY A 133 -8.70 -15.96 0.58
C GLY A 133 -10.20 -16.08 0.83
N ILE A 134 -10.75 -15.38 1.82
CA ILE A 134 -12.19 -15.32 2.07
C ILE A 134 -12.93 -14.71 0.88
N ALA A 135 -12.38 -13.63 0.29
CA ALA A 135 -12.97 -13.00 -0.89
C ALA A 135 -13.10 -13.96 -2.09
N PHE A 136 -12.16 -14.90 -2.26
CA PHE A 136 -12.20 -15.91 -3.32
C PHE A 136 -13.22 -17.02 -3.08
N VAL A 137 -13.32 -17.50 -1.83
CA VAL A 137 -14.16 -18.69 -1.55
C VAL A 137 -15.61 -18.35 -1.26
N THR A 138 -15.91 -17.07 -0.93
CA THR A 138 -17.25 -16.65 -0.56
C THR A 138 -18.10 -16.38 -1.80
N PRO A 139 -19.29 -16.99 -1.94
CA PRO A 139 -20.21 -16.70 -3.03
C PRO A 139 -20.61 -15.22 -3.05
N LEU A 140 -20.73 -14.63 -4.25
CA LEU A 140 -21.14 -13.23 -4.42
C LEU A 140 -22.57 -12.96 -3.91
N SER A 141 -23.38 -13.99 -3.75
CA SER A 141 -24.71 -13.92 -3.13
C SER A 141 -24.68 -13.70 -1.61
N SER A 142 -23.52 -13.94 -0.97
CA SER A 142 -23.34 -13.70 0.46
C SER A 142 -23.15 -12.22 0.70
N VAL A 143 -24.17 -11.55 1.21
CA VAL A 143 -24.22 -10.10 1.41
C VAL A 143 -24.15 -9.75 2.87
N VAL A 144 -23.43 -8.68 3.21
CA VAL A 144 -23.33 -8.12 4.55
C VAL A 144 -23.57 -6.61 4.52
N ASN A 145 -24.09 -6.05 5.60
CA ASN A 145 -24.23 -4.61 5.77
C ASN A 145 -22.90 -4.04 6.27
N MET A 146 -22.22 -3.28 5.43
CA MET A 146 -20.94 -2.64 5.73
C MET A 146 -21.14 -1.15 5.98
N PRO A 147 -20.54 -0.57 7.04
CA PRO A 147 -20.53 0.87 7.22
C PRO A 147 -19.66 1.51 6.13
N VAL A 148 -20.22 2.48 5.43
CA VAL A 148 -19.57 3.23 4.36
C VAL A 148 -19.72 4.72 4.57
N PHE A 149 -18.76 5.46 4.05
CA PHE A 149 -18.83 6.92 3.95
C PHE A 149 -19.83 7.30 2.86
N LYS A 150 -20.91 7.98 3.24
CA LYS A 150 -21.85 8.55 2.25
C LYS A 150 -21.48 10.00 1.98
N SER A 151 -21.06 10.29 0.74
CA SER A 151 -20.84 11.65 0.28
C SER A 151 -22.18 12.22 -0.22
N GLY A 152 -22.80 13.06 0.59
CA GLY A 152 -24.01 13.83 0.25
C GLY A 152 -23.83 15.29 0.65
N ALA A 153 -24.94 16.00 0.87
CA ALA A 153 -24.91 17.38 1.39
C ALA A 153 -24.27 17.48 2.79
N SER A 154 -24.18 16.38 3.53
CA SER A 154 -23.44 16.23 4.78
C SER A 154 -22.66 14.94 4.77
N LEU A 155 -21.42 14.97 5.30
CA LEU A 155 -20.64 13.77 5.55
C LEU A 155 -21.39 12.91 6.58
N SER A 156 -21.80 11.72 6.17
CA SER A 156 -22.52 10.79 7.05
C SER A 156 -22.00 9.38 6.85
N PHE A 157 -22.13 8.57 7.90
CA PHE A 157 -21.94 7.12 7.79
C PHE A 157 -23.30 6.47 7.51
N GLY A 158 -23.30 5.48 6.63
CA GLY A 158 -24.46 4.67 6.35
C GLY A 158 -24.08 3.21 6.24
N LEU A 159 -25.08 2.32 6.24
CA LEU A 159 -24.90 0.91 5.97
C LEU A 159 -25.27 0.64 4.50
N GLU A 160 -24.40 -0.06 3.80
CA GLU A 160 -24.64 -0.56 2.45
C GLU A 160 -24.49 -2.07 2.42
N ALA A 161 -25.43 -2.72 1.75
CA ALA A 161 -25.39 -4.16 1.53
C ALA A 161 -24.42 -4.49 0.41
N VAL A 162 -23.31 -5.13 0.76
CA VAL A 162 -22.23 -5.47 -0.19
C VAL A 162 -21.87 -6.95 -0.09
N PRO A 163 -21.38 -7.58 -1.16
CA PRO A 163 -20.82 -8.92 -1.08
C PRO A 163 -19.68 -8.99 -0.05
N VAL A 164 -19.56 -10.11 0.65
CA VAL A 164 -18.49 -10.35 1.63
C VAL A 164 -17.11 -10.17 1.00
N SER A 165 -16.94 -10.55 -0.26
CA SER A 165 -15.69 -10.32 -1.01
C SER A 165 -15.29 -8.85 -1.05
N VAL A 166 -16.23 -7.95 -1.31
CA VAL A 166 -16.01 -6.49 -1.36
C VAL A 166 -15.67 -5.95 0.03
N MET A 167 -16.35 -6.42 1.07
CA MET A 167 -16.02 -6.05 2.45
C MET A 167 -14.59 -6.48 2.81
N CYS A 168 -14.18 -7.70 2.44
CA CYS A 168 -12.82 -8.18 2.67
C CYS A 168 -11.77 -7.32 1.94
N MET A 169 -12.04 -6.90 0.69
CA MET A 169 -11.18 -5.98 -0.04
C MET A 169 -11.05 -4.62 0.68
N ALA A 170 -12.15 -4.07 1.19
CA ALA A 170 -12.12 -2.83 1.95
C ALA A 170 -11.33 -2.97 3.27
N LEU A 171 -11.47 -4.09 3.98
CA LEU A 171 -10.74 -4.38 5.21
C LEU A 171 -9.22 -4.54 4.98
N CYS A 172 -8.77 -4.86 3.76
CA CYS A 172 -7.34 -4.87 3.43
C CYS A 172 -6.66 -3.51 3.68
N GLY A 173 -7.42 -2.40 3.71
CA GLY A 173 -6.91 -1.09 4.08
C GLY A 173 -6.27 -1.06 5.48
N LEU A 174 -6.81 -1.79 6.45
CA LEU A 174 -6.18 -1.94 7.77
C LEU A 174 -4.84 -2.68 7.67
N CYS A 175 -4.76 -3.73 6.85
CA CYS A 175 -3.55 -4.52 6.70
C CYS A 175 -2.43 -3.70 6.02
N THR A 176 -2.75 -2.98 4.95
CA THR A 176 -1.77 -2.18 4.19
C THR A 176 -1.26 -0.98 4.97
N SER A 177 -2.01 -0.49 5.96
CA SER A 177 -1.74 0.75 6.69
C SER A 177 -0.36 0.83 7.33
N ILE A 178 0.14 -0.27 7.88
CA ILE A 178 1.40 -0.36 8.65
C ILE A 178 2.56 -0.97 7.85
N MET A 179 2.30 -1.48 6.65
CA MET A 179 3.30 -2.24 5.89
C MET A 179 4.45 -1.38 5.40
N TRP A 180 4.18 -0.13 4.94
CA TRP A 180 5.23 0.78 4.47
C TRP A 180 6.35 0.96 5.50
N GLY A 181 6.00 1.44 6.69
CA GLY A 181 6.97 1.68 7.77
C GLY A 181 7.68 0.40 8.20
N GLY A 182 6.93 -0.71 8.29
CA GLY A 182 7.49 -2.01 8.62
C GLY A 182 8.54 -2.48 7.61
N ILE A 183 8.25 -2.39 6.31
CA ILE A 183 9.18 -2.78 5.24
C ILE A 183 10.39 -1.86 5.23
N PHE A 184 10.19 -0.53 5.33
CA PHE A 184 11.29 0.43 5.33
C PHE A 184 12.24 0.18 6.50
N ASN A 185 11.73 0.08 7.72
CA ASN A 185 12.56 -0.16 8.91
C ASN A 185 13.40 -1.43 8.78
N LEU A 186 12.77 -2.53 8.30
CA LEU A 186 13.48 -3.80 8.11
C LEU A 186 14.50 -3.74 6.96
N ALA A 187 14.24 -2.95 5.93
CA ALA A 187 15.12 -2.83 4.78
C ALA A 187 16.39 -2.02 5.08
N VAL A 188 16.26 -0.96 5.91
CA VAL A 188 17.39 -0.09 6.24
C VAL A 188 18.14 -0.52 7.50
N GLU A 189 17.66 -1.53 8.21
CA GLU A 189 18.27 -2.00 9.43
C GLU A 189 19.72 -2.45 9.21
N GLY A 190 20.66 -1.82 9.95
CA GLY A 190 22.07 -2.16 9.88
C GLY A 190 22.81 -1.71 8.62
N LEU A 191 22.25 -0.78 7.82
CA LEU A 191 22.93 -0.23 6.65
C LEU A 191 23.92 0.90 6.97
N GLY A 192 23.82 1.54 8.15
CA GLY A 192 24.71 2.63 8.57
C GLY A 192 24.86 3.71 7.50
N LYS A 193 26.08 3.99 7.04
CA LYS A 193 26.39 5.02 6.02
C LYS A 193 25.71 4.81 4.68
N TYR A 194 25.18 3.63 4.39
CA TYR A 194 24.47 3.35 3.14
C TYR A 194 22.97 3.71 3.20
N THR A 195 22.44 4.11 4.36
CA THR A 195 21.00 4.36 4.55
C THR A 195 20.48 5.50 3.68
N GLU A 196 21.27 6.55 3.47
CA GLU A 196 20.88 7.67 2.60
C GLU A 196 20.65 7.21 1.15
N ALA A 197 21.62 6.53 0.57
CA ALA A 197 21.50 5.99 -0.79
C ALA A 197 20.41 4.91 -0.89
N ALA A 198 20.24 4.10 0.16
CA ALA A 198 19.18 3.10 0.26
C ALA A 198 17.81 3.75 0.20
N SER A 199 17.60 4.85 0.93
CA SER A 199 16.32 5.58 0.93
C SER A 199 15.97 6.11 -0.45
N GLY A 200 16.95 6.60 -1.21
CA GLY A 200 16.75 7.02 -2.60
C GLY A 200 16.28 5.88 -3.51
N ILE A 201 16.96 4.72 -3.44
CA ILE A 201 16.56 3.52 -4.20
C ILE A 201 15.15 3.07 -3.81
N PHE A 202 14.85 3.09 -2.50
CA PHE A 202 13.56 2.70 -1.97
C PHE A 202 12.41 3.55 -2.56
N MET A 203 12.65 4.87 -2.71
CA MET A 203 11.67 5.76 -3.32
C MET A 203 11.44 5.49 -4.81
N VAL A 204 12.45 5.06 -5.55
CA VAL A 204 12.27 4.66 -6.96
C VAL A 204 11.32 3.46 -7.07
N MET A 205 11.36 2.54 -6.11
CA MET A 205 10.53 1.33 -6.13
C MET A 205 9.03 1.58 -5.90
N VAL A 206 8.64 2.82 -5.55
CA VAL A 206 7.22 3.26 -5.51
C VAL A 206 6.53 3.10 -6.88
N CYS A 207 7.30 3.02 -7.97
CA CYS A 207 6.78 2.72 -9.31
C CYS A 207 5.97 1.40 -9.38
N GLY A 208 6.11 0.53 -8.37
CA GLY A 208 5.27 -0.66 -8.20
C GLY A 208 3.77 -0.37 -8.18
N GLY A 209 3.37 0.83 -7.69
CA GLY A 209 1.98 1.30 -7.73
C GLY A 209 1.40 1.52 -9.13
N GLY A 210 2.24 1.62 -10.15
CA GLY A 210 1.80 1.64 -11.55
C GLY A 210 1.94 0.27 -12.22
N LEU A 211 3.04 -0.43 -11.97
CA LEU A 211 3.38 -1.67 -12.70
C LEU A 211 2.60 -2.89 -12.20
N LEU A 212 2.38 -3.04 -10.90
CA LEU A 212 1.63 -4.18 -10.38
C LEU A 212 0.13 -4.12 -10.75
N PRO A 213 -0.56 -2.95 -10.67
CA PRO A 213 -1.91 -2.83 -11.18
C PRO A 213 -2.02 -3.08 -12.69
N LEU A 214 -1.00 -2.74 -13.49
CA LEU A 214 -0.97 -3.08 -14.91
C LEU A 214 -0.98 -4.61 -15.12
N LEU A 215 -0.15 -5.34 -14.36
CA LEU A 215 -0.15 -6.79 -14.37
C LEU A 215 -1.50 -7.35 -13.90
N GLN A 216 -2.07 -6.78 -12.84
CA GLN A 216 -3.40 -7.16 -12.33
C GLN A 216 -4.49 -6.93 -13.39
N GLY A 217 -4.40 -5.84 -14.18
CA GLY A 217 -5.29 -5.54 -15.29
C GLY A 217 -5.24 -6.63 -16.37
N GLY A 218 -4.06 -7.04 -16.78
CA GLY A 218 -3.91 -8.14 -17.74
C GLY A 218 -4.53 -9.46 -17.27
N VAL A 219 -4.47 -9.74 -15.95
CA VAL A 219 -5.18 -10.90 -15.38
C VAL A 219 -6.68 -10.66 -15.33
N ALA A 220 -7.13 -9.43 -15.03
CA ALA A 220 -8.56 -9.11 -15.02
C ALA A 220 -9.19 -9.26 -16.41
N ASP A 221 -8.50 -8.82 -17.45
CA ASP A 221 -8.95 -8.95 -18.84
C ASP A 221 -9.07 -10.41 -19.30
N SER A 222 -8.19 -11.28 -18.79
CA SER A 222 -8.15 -12.69 -19.21
C SER A 222 -8.98 -13.63 -18.33
N ALA A 223 -9.07 -13.36 -17.04
CA ALA A 223 -9.65 -14.25 -16.04
C ALA A 223 -10.79 -13.62 -15.21
N GLY A 224 -11.07 -12.34 -15.40
CA GLY A 224 -12.10 -11.58 -14.69
C GLY A 224 -11.57 -10.85 -13.44
N TYR A 225 -12.34 -9.85 -13.00
CA TYR A 225 -11.93 -8.92 -11.94
C TYR A 225 -11.60 -9.61 -10.62
N LEU A 226 -12.46 -10.52 -10.13
CA LEU A 226 -12.22 -11.19 -8.85
C LEU A 226 -10.95 -12.05 -8.91
N ASN A 227 -10.75 -12.78 -10.00
CA ASN A 227 -9.57 -13.64 -10.17
C ASN A 227 -8.27 -12.83 -10.29
N SER A 228 -8.32 -11.58 -10.70
CA SER A 228 -7.14 -10.70 -10.74
C SER A 228 -6.48 -10.49 -9.37
N PHE A 229 -7.24 -10.68 -8.29
CA PHE A 229 -6.71 -10.57 -6.92
C PHE A 229 -5.72 -11.69 -6.56
N ILE A 230 -5.53 -12.69 -7.44
CA ILE A 230 -4.42 -13.66 -7.30
C ILE A 230 -3.04 -12.95 -7.35
N VAL A 231 -2.94 -11.86 -8.10
CA VAL A 231 -1.73 -11.02 -8.14
C VAL A 231 -1.48 -10.38 -6.78
N ILE A 232 -2.54 -9.90 -6.14
CA ILE A 232 -2.47 -9.32 -4.77
C ILE A 232 -2.11 -10.42 -3.75
N ALA A 233 -2.71 -11.61 -3.85
CA ALA A 233 -2.38 -12.73 -2.98
C ALA A 233 -0.91 -13.14 -3.11
N ALA A 234 -0.38 -13.23 -4.34
CA ALA A 234 1.03 -13.51 -4.58
C ALA A 234 1.95 -12.43 -4.01
N ALA A 235 1.58 -11.15 -4.15
CA ALA A 235 2.31 -10.03 -3.59
C ALA A 235 2.32 -10.06 -2.05
N LEU A 236 1.17 -10.35 -1.41
CA LEU A 236 1.07 -10.52 0.05
C LEU A 236 1.89 -11.72 0.54
N ALA A 237 1.89 -12.84 -0.20
CA ALA A 237 2.72 -13.99 0.10
C ALA A 237 4.22 -13.65 0.04
N TYR A 238 4.63 -12.81 -0.93
CA TYR A 238 5.98 -12.29 -0.97
C TYR A 238 6.31 -11.42 0.25
N LEU A 239 5.40 -10.54 0.69
CA LEU A 239 5.60 -9.73 1.89
C LEU A 239 5.73 -10.59 3.14
N LEU A 240 4.95 -11.66 3.25
CA LEU A 240 5.07 -12.63 4.34
C LEU A 240 6.43 -13.34 4.31
N PHE A 241 6.87 -13.79 3.13
CA PHE A 241 8.22 -14.36 2.95
C PHE A 241 9.30 -13.35 3.38
N TYR A 242 9.17 -12.08 2.95
CA TYR A 242 10.11 -11.03 3.34
C TYR A 242 10.15 -10.82 4.85
N ALA A 243 8.99 -10.72 5.50
CA ALA A 243 8.89 -10.54 6.95
C ALA A 243 9.52 -11.71 7.74
N LEU A 244 9.32 -12.96 7.29
CA LEU A 244 9.78 -14.13 8.01
C LEU A 244 11.27 -14.42 7.77
N ILE A 245 11.74 -14.32 6.53
CA ILE A 245 13.03 -14.81 6.07
C ILE A 245 13.87 -13.72 5.40
N GLY A 246 13.25 -12.94 4.52
CA GLY A 246 13.95 -12.01 3.64
C GLY A 246 14.59 -10.81 4.34
N CYS A 247 13.98 -10.35 5.42
CA CYS A 247 14.43 -9.20 6.20
C CYS A 247 15.70 -9.46 7.03
N LYS A 248 16.14 -10.71 7.16
CA LYS A 248 17.30 -11.04 7.98
C LYS A 248 18.59 -10.52 7.34
N ASN A 249 19.32 -9.67 8.07
CA ASN A 249 20.65 -9.23 7.64
C ASN A 249 21.66 -10.38 7.79
N VAL A 250 22.15 -10.85 6.65
CA VAL A 250 23.16 -11.93 6.56
C VAL A 250 24.54 -11.40 6.14
N ASN A 251 24.64 -10.15 5.74
CA ASN A 251 25.86 -9.52 5.21
C ASN A 251 26.55 -8.71 6.31
N LYS A 252 26.94 -9.36 7.40
CA LYS A 252 27.57 -8.72 8.56
C LYS A 252 29.04 -8.33 8.33
N ASP A 253 29.64 -8.85 7.26
CA ASP A 253 31.05 -8.61 6.92
C ASP A 253 31.26 -7.27 6.19
N ILE A 254 30.17 -6.61 5.77
CA ILE A 254 30.23 -5.31 5.08
C ILE A 254 30.34 -4.20 6.13
N PRO A 255 31.39 -3.36 6.12
CA PRO A 255 31.54 -2.27 7.07
C PRO A 255 30.48 -1.19 6.85
N THR A 256 29.75 -0.84 7.90
CA THR A 256 28.63 0.12 7.87
C THR A 256 28.93 1.43 8.61
N GLU A 257 30.10 1.52 9.25
CA GLU A 257 30.63 2.74 9.88
C GLU A 257 31.30 3.69 8.89
#